data_944dc5033f89157bdc6992c073f51bcd
#
_entry.id   944dc5033f89157bdc6992c073f51bcd
#
_cell.length_a   1.000
_cell.length_b   1.000
_cell.length_c   1.000
_cell.angle_alpha   90.00
_cell.angle_beta   90.00
_cell.angle_gamma   90.00
#
_symmetry.space_group_name_H-M   'P 1'
#
loop_
_entity.id
_entity.type
_entity.pdbx_description
1 polymer ?
#
loop_
_entity_poly.entity_id
_entity_poly.type
_entity_poly.pdbx_seq_one_letter_code
_entity_poly.pdbx_strand_id
1 'polypeptide(L)'
;MEKRSSVKMSTKKLCILAMLIALFVVLDYYATIFSIGLGGGIKISFSGLPVILASMLFGPIAGMVVGLLGSFTGQMLTYGFGPTTLLWILPAGIRGLSMGLLFSAFGKSIKFRHLITEIVISSLLVTAANTLVIYLDSVILGYFSMEVVFGMLVARLISALITAVVYSAIVLLVYRPVKKLV
;
A
#
# COMPACT_ATOMS: atom_id res chain seq x y z
N MET A 1 -13.26 -6.40 36.58
CA MET A 1 -12.16 -7.16 35.92
C MET A 1 -12.64 -7.56 34.52
N GLU A 2 -12.30 -6.76 33.53
CA GLU A 2 -12.69 -6.97 32.14
C GLU A 2 -11.79 -8.04 31.52
N LYS A 3 -12.39 -9.16 31.14
CA LYS A 3 -11.70 -10.29 30.51
C LYS A 3 -11.13 -9.84 29.16
N ARG A 4 -9.85 -9.45 29.12
CA ARG A 4 -9.11 -9.28 27.86
C ARG A 4 -9.18 -10.59 27.11
N SER A 5 -10.09 -10.69 26.14
CA SER A 5 -10.09 -11.78 25.18
C SER A 5 -8.79 -11.67 24.36
N SER A 6 -7.83 -12.51 24.67
CA SER A 6 -6.67 -12.70 23.83
C SER A 6 -7.17 -13.17 22.45
N VAL A 7 -7.16 -12.28 21.47
CA VAL A 7 -7.46 -12.65 20.09
C VAL A 7 -6.36 -13.60 19.65
N LYS A 8 -6.59 -14.91 19.82
CA LYS A 8 -5.70 -15.96 19.30
C LYS A 8 -5.69 -15.83 17.79
N MET A 9 -4.65 -15.23 17.22
CA MET A 9 -4.44 -15.22 15.77
C MET A 9 -4.26 -16.67 15.32
N SER A 10 -5.14 -17.13 14.41
CA SER A 10 -4.99 -18.45 13.80
C SER A 10 -3.67 -18.52 13.04
N THR A 11 -2.93 -19.62 13.18
CA THR A 11 -1.69 -19.89 12.43
C THR A 11 -1.91 -19.72 10.93
N LYS A 12 -3.07 -20.14 10.41
CA LYS A 12 -3.48 -19.96 9.01
C LYS A 12 -3.49 -18.48 8.62
N LYS A 13 -4.08 -17.61 9.44
CA LYS A 13 -4.09 -16.16 9.20
C LYS A 13 -2.68 -15.59 9.16
N LEU A 14 -1.82 -16.00 10.09
CA LEU A 14 -0.43 -15.54 10.15
C LEU A 14 0.35 -15.94 8.88
N CYS A 15 0.22 -17.18 8.44
CA CYS A 15 0.87 -17.67 7.21
C CYS A 15 0.40 -16.89 5.98
N ILE A 16 -0.89 -16.59 5.85
CA ILE A 16 -1.43 -15.83 4.71
C ILE A 16 -0.88 -14.40 4.74
N LEU A 17 -0.83 -13.74 5.91
CA LEU A 17 -0.27 -12.40 6.03
C LEU A 17 1.22 -12.38 5.68
N ALA A 18 1.99 -13.38 6.11
CA ALA A 18 3.40 -13.51 5.75
C ALA A 18 3.61 -13.69 4.24
N MET A 19 2.76 -14.50 3.58
CA MET A 19 2.78 -14.66 2.11
C MET A 19 2.44 -13.34 1.41
N LEU A 20 1.49 -12.56 1.91
CA LEU A 20 1.14 -11.26 1.33
C LEU A 20 2.26 -10.23 1.52
N ILE A 21 2.99 -10.27 2.65
CA ILE A 21 4.18 -9.44 2.87
C ILE A 21 5.27 -9.83 1.86
N ALA A 22 5.56 -11.11 1.70
CA ALA A 22 6.55 -11.58 0.73
C ALA A 22 6.18 -11.17 -0.71
N LEU A 23 4.90 -11.31 -1.08
CA LEU A 23 4.40 -10.89 -2.39
C LEU A 23 4.54 -9.37 -2.59
N PHE A 24 4.27 -8.57 -1.54
CA PHE A 24 4.50 -7.12 -1.57
C PHE A 24 5.96 -6.82 -1.92
N VAL A 25 6.91 -7.42 -1.19
CA VAL A 25 8.35 -7.18 -1.36
C VAL A 25 8.79 -7.51 -2.78
N VAL A 26 8.38 -8.66 -3.31
CA VAL A 26 8.70 -9.08 -4.67
C VAL A 26 8.16 -8.09 -5.70
N LEU A 27 6.89 -7.73 -5.61
CA LEU A 27 6.25 -6.79 -6.55
C LEU A 27 6.85 -5.38 -6.47
N ASP A 28 7.24 -4.93 -5.28
CA ASP A 28 7.87 -3.61 -5.09
C ASP A 28 9.29 -3.57 -5.62
N TYR A 29 10.06 -4.62 -5.40
CA TYR A 29 11.42 -4.76 -5.90
C TYR A 29 11.46 -4.75 -7.44
N TYR A 30 10.62 -5.56 -8.09
CA TYR A 30 10.49 -5.56 -9.54
C TYR A 30 10.06 -4.19 -10.10
N ALA A 31 9.06 -3.56 -9.47
CA ALA A 31 8.60 -2.23 -9.89
C ALA A 31 9.73 -1.19 -9.79
N THR A 32 10.61 -1.29 -8.81
CA THR A 32 11.76 -0.39 -8.66
C THR A 32 12.77 -0.59 -9.78
N ILE A 33 13.13 -1.83 -10.12
CA ILE A 33 14.05 -2.14 -11.22
C ILE A 33 13.49 -1.60 -12.55
N PHE A 34 12.22 -1.86 -12.85
CA PHE A 34 11.59 -1.37 -14.09
C PHE A 34 11.50 0.16 -14.15
N SER A 35 11.25 0.85 -13.03
CA SER A 35 11.17 2.31 -13.02
C SER A 35 12.52 2.98 -13.30
N ILE A 36 13.61 2.39 -12.86
CA ILE A 36 14.97 2.86 -13.16
C ILE A 36 15.25 2.75 -14.67
N GLY A 37 14.81 1.64 -15.30
CA GLY A 37 14.97 1.41 -16.74
C GLY A 37 14.15 2.36 -17.64
N LEU A 38 13.06 2.95 -17.12
CA LEU A 38 12.16 3.86 -17.83
C LEU A 38 12.46 5.36 -17.57
N GLY A 39 13.62 5.70 -17.03
CA GLY A 39 14.03 7.09 -16.79
C GLY A 39 13.50 7.70 -15.49
N GLY A 40 13.10 6.88 -14.52
CA GLY A 40 12.93 7.29 -13.10
C GLY A 40 11.70 8.12 -12.74
N GLY A 41 10.84 8.50 -13.72
CA GLY A 41 9.76 9.45 -13.44
C GLY A 41 8.45 8.84 -12.89
N ILE A 42 8.05 7.66 -13.33
CA ILE A 42 6.76 7.06 -13.00
C ILE A 42 6.95 5.61 -12.54
N LYS A 43 6.73 5.34 -11.26
CA LYS A 43 6.75 3.97 -10.71
C LYS A 43 5.33 3.39 -10.73
N ILE A 44 5.04 2.50 -11.68
CA ILE A 44 3.83 1.69 -11.64
C ILE A 44 4.16 0.43 -10.84
N SER A 45 3.62 0.35 -9.63
CA SER A 45 3.88 -0.78 -8.73
C SER A 45 2.59 -1.53 -8.41
N PHE A 46 2.63 -2.83 -8.47
CA PHE A 46 1.55 -3.72 -8.05
C PHE A 46 1.63 -4.12 -6.57
N SER A 47 2.61 -3.61 -5.82
CA SER A 47 2.81 -3.91 -4.39
C SER A 47 1.62 -3.49 -3.51
N GLY A 48 0.78 -2.55 -3.96
CA GLY A 48 -0.45 -2.20 -3.28
C GLY A 48 -1.51 -3.28 -3.24
N LEU A 49 -1.51 -4.24 -4.19
CA LEU A 49 -2.52 -5.32 -4.26
C LEU A 49 -2.52 -6.23 -3.02
N PRO A 50 -1.38 -6.77 -2.55
CA PRO A 50 -1.32 -7.56 -1.32
C PRO A 50 -1.85 -6.81 -0.09
N VAL A 51 -1.59 -5.49 0.00
CA VAL A 51 -2.06 -4.63 1.09
C VAL A 51 -3.57 -4.49 1.06
N ILE A 52 -4.15 -4.24 -0.12
CA ILE A 52 -5.61 -4.15 -0.33
C ILE A 52 -6.27 -5.48 0.02
N LEU A 53 -5.73 -6.60 -0.47
CA LEU A 53 -6.27 -7.93 -0.16
C LEU A 53 -6.22 -8.24 1.33
N ALA A 54 -5.10 -7.95 2.01
CA ALA A 54 -4.98 -8.10 3.46
C ALA A 54 -6.03 -7.28 4.21
N SER A 55 -6.26 -6.03 3.78
CA SER A 55 -7.24 -5.12 4.37
C SER A 55 -8.68 -5.65 4.21
N MET A 56 -9.02 -6.14 3.03
CA MET A 56 -10.36 -6.64 2.72
C MET A 56 -10.66 -8.00 3.39
N LEU A 57 -9.64 -8.87 3.53
CA LEU A 57 -9.80 -10.21 4.12
C LEU A 57 -9.76 -10.18 5.64
N PHE A 58 -8.84 -9.43 6.23
CA PHE A 58 -8.52 -9.48 7.66
C PHE A 58 -8.76 -8.17 8.40
N GLY A 59 -9.17 -7.12 7.68
CA GLY A 59 -9.49 -5.80 8.25
C GLY A 59 -8.33 -4.79 8.19
N PRO A 60 -8.61 -3.52 8.59
CA PRO A 60 -7.71 -2.39 8.38
C PRO A 60 -6.33 -2.55 9.06
N ILE A 61 -6.30 -3.09 10.27
CA ILE A 61 -5.03 -3.29 11.00
C ILE A 61 -4.14 -4.32 10.29
N ALA A 62 -4.73 -5.41 9.77
CA ALA A 62 -3.96 -6.42 9.05
C ALA A 62 -3.35 -5.84 7.75
N GLY A 63 -4.13 -5.05 7.01
CA GLY A 63 -3.62 -4.34 5.83
C GLY A 63 -2.51 -3.34 6.16
N MET A 64 -2.68 -2.58 7.26
CA MET A 64 -1.65 -1.66 7.73
C MET A 64 -0.34 -2.41 8.06
N VAL A 65 -0.41 -3.51 8.79
CA VAL A 65 0.76 -4.32 9.15
C VAL A 65 1.45 -4.88 7.90
N VAL A 66 0.71 -5.43 6.94
CA VAL A 66 1.27 -5.93 5.67
C VAL A 66 1.94 -4.79 4.90
N GLY A 67 1.31 -3.61 4.84
CA GLY A 67 1.90 -2.43 4.19
C GLY A 67 3.19 -1.95 4.86
N LEU A 68 3.19 -1.81 6.18
CA LEU A 68 4.36 -1.35 6.95
C LEU A 68 5.53 -2.35 6.85
N LEU A 69 5.28 -3.63 7.13
CA LEU A 69 6.33 -4.66 7.11
C LEU A 69 6.84 -4.92 5.70
N GLY A 70 5.94 -4.98 4.71
CA GLY A 70 6.32 -5.17 3.31
C GLY A 70 7.17 -4.01 2.80
N SER A 71 6.74 -2.75 3.06
CA SER A 71 7.49 -1.57 2.66
C SER A 71 8.81 -1.44 3.41
N PHE A 72 8.84 -1.75 4.72
CA PHE A 72 10.09 -1.78 5.49
C PHE A 72 11.11 -2.77 4.89
N THR A 73 10.67 -4.01 4.64
CA THR A 73 11.54 -5.03 4.04
C THR A 73 12.00 -4.62 2.64
N GLY A 74 11.10 -4.08 1.80
CA GLY A 74 11.43 -3.57 0.47
C GLY A 74 12.46 -2.44 0.51
N GLN A 75 12.29 -1.47 1.43
CA GLN A 75 13.25 -0.39 1.64
C GLN A 75 14.62 -0.91 2.07
N MET A 76 14.65 -1.85 3.02
CA MET A 76 15.89 -2.47 3.47
C MET A 76 16.66 -3.16 2.36
N LEU A 77 15.95 -3.90 1.48
CA LEU A 77 16.57 -4.63 0.37
C LEU A 77 17.05 -3.71 -0.75
N THR A 78 16.36 -2.60 -1.00
CA THR A 78 16.63 -1.72 -2.14
C THR A 78 17.62 -0.60 -1.81
N TYR A 79 17.44 0.04 -0.66
CA TYR A 79 18.15 1.28 -0.29
C TYR A 79 18.98 1.16 1.00
N GLY A 80 18.80 0.08 1.76
CA GLY A 80 19.38 -0.06 3.08
C GLY A 80 18.65 0.79 4.15
N PHE A 81 19.25 0.87 5.36
CA PHE A 81 18.71 1.67 6.45
C PHE A 81 19.28 3.10 6.40
N GLY A 82 18.39 4.07 6.30
CA GLY A 82 18.73 5.48 6.29
C GLY A 82 17.89 6.28 7.30
N PRO A 83 18.21 7.57 7.52
CA PRO A 83 17.52 8.44 8.49
C PRO A 83 16.01 8.57 8.24
N THR A 84 15.61 8.48 6.98
CA THR A 84 14.23 8.67 6.53
C THR A 84 13.50 7.38 6.17
N THR A 85 14.12 6.21 6.34
CA THR A 85 13.51 4.90 6.02
C THR A 85 12.14 4.72 6.66
N LEU A 86 11.98 5.15 7.94
CA LEU A 86 10.70 5.03 8.64
C LEU A 86 9.60 5.92 8.05
N LEU A 87 9.96 7.04 7.40
CA LEU A 87 8.99 7.89 6.71
C LEU A 87 8.45 7.20 5.45
N TRP A 88 9.33 6.53 4.69
CA TRP A 88 8.97 5.87 3.43
C TRP A 88 8.10 4.63 3.57
N ILE A 89 7.97 4.07 4.77
CA ILE A 89 7.05 2.95 5.02
C ILE A 89 5.60 3.40 5.31
N LEU A 90 5.40 4.65 5.75
CA LEU A 90 4.10 5.16 6.17
C LEU A 90 3.03 5.12 5.08
N PRO A 91 3.29 5.51 3.82
CA PRO A 91 2.29 5.51 2.77
C PRO A 91 1.68 4.13 2.51
N ALA A 92 2.47 3.06 2.59
CA ALA A 92 1.97 1.69 2.43
C ALA A 92 1.08 1.27 3.61
N GLY A 93 1.43 1.67 4.83
CA GLY A 93 0.59 1.48 6.01
C GLY A 93 -0.73 2.24 5.92
N ILE A 94 -0.70 3.50 5.47
CA ILE A 94 -1.88 4.35 5.24
C ILE A 94 -2.79 3.71 4.17
N ARG A 95 -2.23 3.12 3.11
CA ARG A 95 -3.00 2.37 2.11
C ARG A 95 -3.79 1.24 2.76
N GLY A 96 -3.13 0.44 3.59
CA GLY A 96 -3.77 -0.69 4.26
C GLY A 96 -4.87 -0.27 5.22
N LEU A 97 -4.61 0.75 6.02
CA LEU A 97 -5.56 1.28 6.99
C LEU A 97 -6.77 1.90 6.29
N SER A 98 -6.54 2.82 5.35
CA SER A 98 -7.60 3.54 4.64
C SER A 98 -8.49 2.59 3.84
N MET A 99 -7.90 1.65 3.09
CA MET A 99 -8.66 0.67 2.32
C MET A 99 -9.53 -0.21 3.20
N GLY A 100 -9.01 -0.70 4.34
CA GLY A 100 -9.79 -1.53 5.26
C GLY A 100 -10.93 -0.78 5.94
N LEU A 101 -10.71 0.50 6.29
CA LEU A 101 -11.76 1.37 6.84
C LEU A 101 -12.85 1.67 5.81
N LEU A 102 -12.46 2.07 4.60
CA LEU A 102 -13.39 2.34 3.50
C LEU A 102 -14.22 1.11 3.15
N PHE A 103 -13.57 -0.05 2.98
CA PHE A 103 -14.27 -1.30 2.70
C PHE A 103 -15.28 -1.68 3.78
N SER A 104 -14.97 -1.40 5.05
CA SER A 104 -15.90 -1.61 6.17
C SER A 104 -17.05 -0.59 6.14
N ALA A 105 -16.76 0.68 5.84
CA ALA A 105 -17.75 1.76 5.78
C ALA A 105 -18.75 1.57 4.62
N PHE A 106 -18.27 1.06 3.46
CA PHE A 106 -19.13 0.74 2.31
C PHE A 106 -19.82 -0.64 2.42
N GLY A 107 -19.92 -1.19 3.64
CA GLY A 107 -20.67 -2.41 3.90
C GLY A 107 -20.05 -3.67 3.30
N LYS A 108 -18.74 -3.70 3.06
CA LYS A 108 -17.97 -4.83 2.50
C LYS A 108 -18.49 -5.26 1.13
N SER A 109 -18.95 -4.31 0.34
CA SER A 109 -19.53 -4.53 -0.98
C SER A 109 -18.45 -4.72 -2.04
N ILE A 110 -18.50 -5.84 -2.79
CA ILE A 110 -17.56 -6.17 -3.88
C ILE A 110 -18.09 -5.67 -5.24
N LYS A 111 -19.02 -4.71 -5.25
CA LYS A 111 -19.47 -4.12 -6.50
C LYS A 111 -18.36 -3.27 -7.11
N PHE A 112 -18.11 -3.37 -8.41
CA PHE A 112 -17.03 -2.64 -9.09
C PHE A 112 -17.03 -1.15 -8.79
N ARG A 113 -18.22 -0.52 -8.81
CA ARG A 113 -18.37 0.94 -8.54
C ARG A 113 -17.93 1.32 -7.12
N HIS A 114 -18.26 0.52 -6.11
CA HIS A 114 -17.83 0.77 -4.73
C HIS A 114 -16.33 0.56 -4.59
N LEU A 115 -15.83 -0.57 -5.13
CA LEU A 115 -14.43 -0.92 -5.04
C LEU A 115 -13.52 0.13 -5.71
N ILE A 116 -13.88 0.61 -6.91
CA ILE A 116 -13.10 1.66 -7.58
C ILE A 116 -13.07 2.96 -6.77
N THR A 117 -14.22 3.35 -6.17
CA THR A 117 -14.30 4.54 -5.32
C THR A 117 -13.41 4.41 -4.09
N GLU A 118 -13.44 3.27 -3.41
CA GLU A 118 -12.60 2.98 -2.23
C GLU A 118 -11.11 3.02 -2.58
N ILE A 119 -10.72 2.39 -3.69
CA ILE A 119 -9.33 2.36 -4.14
C ILE A 119 -8.86 3.74 -4.60
N VAL A 120 -9.70 4.52 -5.28
CA VAL A 120 -9.38 5.91 -5.68
C VAL A 120 -9.15 6.78 -4.45
N ILE A 121 -10.07 6.76 -3.48
CA ILE A 121 -9.91 7.53 -2.23
C ILE A 121 -8.63 7.12 -1.50
N SER A 122 -8.41 5.81 -1.34
CA SER A 122 -7.19 5.30 -0.72
C SER A 122 -5.93 5.74 -1.48
N SER A 123 -5.95 5.72 -2.81
CA SER A 123 -4.82 6.14 -3.65
C SER A 123 -4.53 7.65 -3.54
N LEU A 124 -5.56 8.48 -3.41
CA LEU A 124 -5.39 9.92 -3.16
C LEU A 124 -4.75 10.18 -1.78
N LEU A 125 -5.20 9.48 -0.73
CA LEU A 125 -4.60 9.55 0.59
C LEU A 125 -3.13 9.12 0.58
N VAL A 126 -2.81 8.06 -0.14
CA VAL A 126 -1.43 7.59 -0.32
C VAL A 126 -0.58 8.60 -1.10
N THR A 127 -1.14 9.25 -2.12
CA THR A 127 -0.43 10.29 -2.89
C THR A 127 -0.14 11.50 -2.00
N ALA A 128 -1.08 11.93 -1.17
CA ALA A 128 -0.86 12.99 -0.19
C ALA A 128 0.22 12.60 0.83
N ALA A 129 0.16 11.38 1.37
CA ALA A 129 1.17 10.87 2.30
C ALA A 129 2.57 10.80 1.65
N ASN A 130 2.68 10.30 0.42
CA ASN A 130 3.94 10.28 -0.33
C ASN A 130 4.50 11.69 -0.55
N THR A 131 3.65 12.66 -0.86
CA THR A 131 4.09 14.06 -1.04
C THR A 131 4.62 14.64 0.27
N LEU A 132 3.96 14.34 1.39
CA LEU A 132 4.43 14.75 2.72
C LEU A 132 5.78 14.08 3.06
N VAL A 133 5.92 12.78 2.78
CA VAL A 133 7.17 12.04 3.01
C VAL A 133 8.31 12.65 2.20
N ILE A 134 8.11 12.96 0.92
CA ILE A 134 9.13 13.60 0.06
C ILE A 134 9.51 14.99 0.60
N TYR A 135 8.51 15.76 1.04
CA TYR A 135 8.78 17.04 1.68
C TYR A 135 9.67 16.87 2.91
N LEU A 136 9.30 16.01 3.85
CA LEU A 136 10.08 15.76 5.07
C LEU A 136 11.48 15.20 4.76
N ASP A 137 11.57 14.25 3.85
CA ASP A 137 12.83 13.67 3.40
C ASP A 137 13.77 14.72 2.82
N SER A 138 13.25 15.57 1.93
CA SER A 138 14.04 16.65 1.30
C SER A 138 14.51 17.71 2.30
N VAL A 139 13.71 18.01 3.32
CA VAL A 139 14.10 18.95 4.39
C VAL A 139 15.18 18.32 5.29
N ILE A 140 15.00 17.05 5.69
CA ILE A 140 15.95 16.36 6.58
C ILE A 140 17.31 16.16 5.89
N LEU A 141 17.32 15.86 4.60
CA LEU A 141 18.54 15.59 3.83
C LEU A 141 19.11 16.85 3.15
N GLY A 142 18.44 18.01 3.26
CA GLY A 142 18.96 19.29 2.81
C GLY A 142 18.88 19.57 1.30
N TYR A 143 18.05 18.81 0.55
CA TYR A 143 17.86 19.02 -0.91
C TYR A 143 16.47 19.58 -1.27
N PHE A 144 15.82 20.23 -0.31
CA PHE A 144 14.47 20.79 -0.52
C PHE A 144 14.42 21.76 -1.71
N SER A 145 13.50 21.49 -2.63
CA SER A 145 13.01 22.44 -3.63
C SER A 145 11.53 22.20 -3.93
N MET A 146 10.81 23.25 -4.29
CA MET A 146 9.39 23.13 -4.70
C MET A 146 9.21 22.20 -5.91
N GLU A 147 10.19 22.21 -6.81
CA GLU A 147 10.19 21.36 -8.01
C GLU A 147 10.29 19.88 -7.64
N VAL A 148 11.12 19.52 -6.67
CA VAL A 148 11.25 18.11 -6.20
C VAL A 148 9.95 17.64 -5.54
N VAL A 149 9.30 18.48 -4.74
CA VAL A 149 8.08 18.08 -4.01
C VAL A 149 6.86 18.04 -4.91
N PHE A 150 6.65 19.06 -5.73
CA PHE A 150 5.42 19.25 -6.52
C PHE A 150 5.58 18.95 -8.01
N GLY A 151 6.79 18.97 -8.56
CA GLY A 151 7.03 18.79 -9.99
C GLY A 151 6.45 17.51 -10.59
N MET A 152 6.42 16.43 -9.80
CA MET A 152 5.84 15.14 -10.23
C MET A 152 4.44 14.87 -9.69
N LEU A 153 3.78 15.84 -9.06
CA LEU A 153 2.46 15.62 -8.44
C LEU A 153 1.41 15.20 -9.48
N VAL A 154 1.37 15.86 -10.61
CA VAL A 154 0.43 15.56 -11.71
C VAL A 154 0.65 14.13 -12.22
N ALA A 155 1.91 13.75 -12.48
CA ALA A 155 2.25 12.40 -12.95
C ALA A 155 1.85 11.33 -11.91
N ARG A 156 2.03 11.60 -10.62
CA ARG A 156 1.59 10.71 -9.52
C ARG A 156 0.07 10.57 -9.44
N LEU A 157 -0.67 11.66 -9.63
CA LEU A 157 -2.14 11.62 -9.64
C LEU A 157 -2.66 10.81 -10.83
N ILE A 158 -2.10 10.99 -12.03
CA ILE A 158 -2.46 10.21 -13.21
C ILE A 158 -2.15 8.72 -12.97
N SER A 159 -0.96 8.40 -12.48
CA SER A 159 -0.56 7.03 -12.14
C SER A 159 -1.47 6.42 -11.08
N ALA A 160 -1.89 7.19 -10.07
CA ALA A 160 -2.80 6.72 -9.03
C ALA A 160 -4.17 6.35 -9.60
N LEU A 161 -4.71 7.14 -10.55
CA LEU A 161 -5.99 6.86 -11.20
C LEU A 161 -5.92 5.61 -12.09
N ILE A 162 -4.88 5.51 -12.94
CA ILE A 162 -4.66 4.33 -13.79
C ILE A 162 -4.52 3.08 -12.91
N THR A 163 -3.71 3.15 -11.88
CA THR A 163 -3.47 2.03 -10.95
C THR A 163 -4.75 1.63 -10.22
N ALA A 164 -5.61 2.60 -9.85
CA ALA A 164 -6.88 2.32 -9.19
C ALA A 164 -7.83 1.50 -10.06
N VAL A 165 -7.91 1.79 -11.35
CA VAL A 165 -8.72 1.01 -12.30
C VAL A 165 -8.19 -0.41 -12.41
N VAL A 166 -6.88 -0.57 -12.62
CA VAL A 166 -6.22 -1.88 -12.74
C VAL A 166 -6.38 -2.69 -11.46
N TYR A 167 -6.17 -2.09 -10.29
CA TYR A 167 -6.34 -2.75 -9.00
C TYR A 167 -7.78 -3.22 -8.79
N SER A 168 -8.77 -2.39 -9.15
CA SER A 168 -10.18 -2.75 -9.02
C SER A 168 -10.53 -3.98 -9.84
N ALA A 169 -10.01 -4.08 -11.07
CA ALA A 169 -10.21 -5.24 -11.93
C ALA A 169 -9.56 -6.52 -11.35
N ILE A 170 -8.29 -6.41 -10.91
CA ILE A 170 -7.55 -7.57 -10.35
C ILE A 170 -8.18 -8.03 -9.04
N VAL A 171 -8.52 -7.09 -8.13
CA VAL A 171 -9.12 -7.43 -6.84
C VAL A 171 -10.47 -8.14 -7.02
N LEU A 172 -11.29 -7.72 -7.99
CA LEU A 172 -12.55 -8.40 -8.31
C LEU A 172 -12.36 -9.87 -8.70
N LEU A 173 -11.32 -10.14 -9.49
CA LEU A 173 -11.00 -11.51 -9.94
C LEU A 173 -10.44 -12.36 -8.80
N VAL A 174 -9.56 -11.79 -7.97
CA VAL A 174 -8.77 -12.53 -6.98
C VAL A 174 -9.47 -12.64 -5.62
N TYR A 175 -10.25 -11.64 -5.21
CA TYR A 175 -10.84 -11.61 -3.87
C TYR A 175 -11.78 -12.79 -3.58
N ARG A 176 -12.66 -13.13 -4.54
CA ARG A 176 -13.64 -14.21 -4.35
C ARG A 176 -13.00 -15.58 -4.13
N PRO A 177 -12.06 -16.04 -4.99
CA PRO A 177 -11.39 -17.32 -4.77
C PRO A 177 -10.56 -17.33 -3.49
N VAL A 178 -9.81 -16.24 -3.20
CA VAL A 178 -8.96 -16.17 -2.00
C VAL A 178 -9.81 -16.17 -0.72
N LYS A 179 -10.94 -15.48 -0.70
CA LYS A 179 -11.86 -15.49 0.46
C LYS A 179 -12.38 -16.89 0.81
N LYS A 180 -12.50 -17.80 -0.16
CA LYS A 180 -12.91 -19.19 0.09
C LYS A 180 -11.81 -20.02 0.76
N LEU A 181 -10.55 -19.58 0.62
CA LEU A 181 -9.39 -20.27 1.19
C LEU A 181 -9.08 -19.83 2.63
N VAL A 182 -9.62 -18.69 3.05
CA VAL A 182 -9.43 -18.05 4.37
C VAL A 182 -10.55 -18.44 5.33
#